data_2f0ae401afcbffc5867357451b98bf45
#
_entry.id   2f0ae401afcbffc5867357451b98bf45
#
_cell.length_a   1.000
_cell.length_b   1.000
_cell.length_c   1.000
_cell.angle_alpha   90.00
_cell.angle_beta   90.00
_cell.angle_gamma   90.00
#
_symmetry.space_group_name_H-M   'P 1'
#
loop_
_entity.id
_entity.type
_entity.pdbx_description
1 polymer ?
#
loop_
_entity_poly.entity_id
_entity_poly.type
_entity_poly.pdbx_seq_one_letter_code
_entity_poly.pdbx_strand_id
1 'polypeptide(L)'
;MTDIRLGYACINMELQDKEGVQCSRGMIKRTFAQKGLPWASELALKNVTDLCRVIEWNNHRGIKAFRITSCLFPWGSEYELEQLPDFEQIAQMLARAGRRARDGGQRLSFHPGPFNILTSPKEGVVENSYKDLEMHGRIFDLMGMARDHWSKINIHIGASYGDRDSAIDRWCRNFEGLSDSVKSRLTVENDDRPNLYSTKMLYEGIYKRMSVPIVFDSLHHQCGPQDVSHEEALGMAVETWPKGIRPVCHHSNSRLKHEGEGTINSHTDWYYEPFEAH
;
A
#
# COMPACT_ATOMS: atom_id res chain seq x y z
N MET A 1 -15.22 -16.38 -17.91
CA MET A 1 -14.02 -15.52 -17.91
C MET A 1 -14.11 -14.65 -16.65
N THR A 2 -13.16 -14.75 -15.76
CA THR A 2 -13.03 -13.86 -14.60
C THR A 2 -12.73 -12.45 -15.11
N ASP A 3 -13.56 -11.47 -14.77
CA ASP A 3 -13.35 -10.04 -15.13
C ASP A 3 -12.16 -9.50 -14.35
N ILE A 4 -10.93 -9.64 -14.86
CA ILE A 4 -9.71 -9.09 -14.26
C ILE A 4 -9.64 -7.60 -14.56
N ARG A 5 -9.49 -6.80 -13.51
CA ARG A 5 -9.29 -5.35 -13.62
C ARG A 5 -7.84 -5.01 -13.38
N LEU A 6 -7.19 -4.51 -14.40
CA LEU A 6 -5.81 -4.05 -14.29
C LEU A 6 -5.72 -2.69 -13.59
N GLY A 7 -4.65 -2.51 -12.86
CA GLY A 7 -4.27 -1.27 -12.21
C GLY A 7 -2.76 -1.10 -12.21
N TYR A 8 -2.30 0.07 -11.78
CA TYR A 8 -0.88 0.38 -11.66
C TYR A 8 -0.56 1.10 -10.35
N ALA A 9 0.73 1.26 -10.06
CA ALA A 9 1.20 1.77 -8.80
C ALA A 9 1.91 3.12 -8.93
N CYS A 10 1.56 4.05 -8.05
CA CYS A 10 2.28 5.26 -7.64
C CYS A 10 2.50 6.32 -8.74
N ILE A 11 3.06 5.96 -9.88
CA ILE A 11 3.50 6.90 -10.92
C ILE A 11 2.69 6.70 -12.18
N ASN A 12 2.05 7.76 -12.67
CA ASN A 12 1.51 7.80 -14.02
C ASN A 12 2.59 8.38 -14.94
N MET A 13 3.34 7.49 -15.59
CA MET A 13 4.49 7.87 -16.42
C MET A 13 4.09 8.81 -17.57
N GLU A 14 2.93 8.57 -18.21
CA GLU A 14 2.47 9.43 -19.29
C GLU A 14 2.22 10.87 -18.85
N LEU A 15 1.52 11.05 -17.72
CA LEU A 15 1.26 12.38 -17.16
C LEU A 15 2.54 13.02 -16.60
N GLN A 16 3.43 12.22 -16.01
CA GLN A 16 4.70 12.73 -15.51
C GLN A 16 5.56 13.27 -16.64
N ASP A 17 5.73 12.52 -17.73
CA ASP A 17 6.60 12.88 -18.85
C ASP A 17 6.05 14.06 -19.67
N LYS A 18 4.72 14.08 -19.91
CA LYS A 18 4.09 15.10 -20.75
C LYS A 18 3.73 16.39 -20.00
N GLU A 19 3.39 16.30 -18.72
CA GLU A 19 2.75 17.38 -17.97
C GLU A 19 3.40 17.65 -16.60
N GLY A 20 4.45 16.92 -16.23
CA GLY A 20 5.15 17.07 -14.95
C GLY A 20 4.30 16.70 -13.71
N VAL A 21 3.25 15.89 -13.90
CA VAL A 21 2.38 15.44 -12.80
C VAL A 21 3.13 14.49 -11.89
N GLN A 22 3.17 14.79 -10.60
CA GLN A 22 3.90 14.01 -9.63
C GLN A 22 3.18 14.04 -8.26
N CYS A 23 2.89 12.86 -7.70
CA CYS A 23 2.22 12.74 -6.40
C CYS A 23 3.18 12.49 -5.22
N SER A 24 4.49 12.43 -5.47
CA SER A 24 5.52 12.04 -4.50
C SER A 24 6.63 13.08 -4.31
N ARG A 25 6.31 14.37 -4.52
CA ARG A 25 7.26 15.43 -4.19
C ARG A 25 7.60 15.35 -2.71
N GLY A 26 8.88 15.36 -2.40
CA GLY A 26 9.37 15.20 -1.05
C GLY A 26 10.53 16.13 -0.74
N MET A 27 11.13 15.93 0.44
CA MET A 27 12.31 16.66 0.87
C MET A 27 13.16 15.78 1.78
N ILE A 28 14.45 16.07 1.86
CA ILE A 28 15.36 15.41 2.80
C ILE A 28 15.17 15.95 4.22
N LYS A 29 15.59 15.19 5.23
CA LYS A 29 15.46 15.54 6.65
C LYS A 29 16.01 16.93 6.98
N ARG A 30 17.15 17.30 6.42
CA ARG A 30 17.76 18.63 6.61
C ARG A 30 16.84 19.75 6.14
N THR A 31 16.19 19.57 4.99
CA THR A 31 15.27 20.56 4.45
C THR A 31 14.00 20.67 5.32
N PHE A 32 13.48 19.52 5.80
CA PHE A 32 12.35 19.54 6.71
C PHE A 32 12.69 20.25 8.03
N ALA A 33 13.86 20.00 8.60
CA ALA A 33 14.33 20.69 9.80
C ALA A 33 14.48 22.22 9.63
N GLN A 34 14.82 22.66 8.41
CA GLN A 34 15.01 24.08 8.10
C GLN A 34 13.71 24.81 7.73
N LYS A 35 12.84 24.19 6.95
CA LYS A 35 11.64 24.80 6.36
C LYS A 35 10.35 24.43 7.07
N GLY A 36 10.35 23.34 7.83
CA GLY A 36 9.23 22.88 8.67
C GLY A 36 7.93 22.58 7.93
N LEU A 37 6.84 22.66 8.67
CA LEU A 37 5.48 22.39 8.20
C LEU A 37 5.03 23.27 7.01
N PRO A 38 5.37 24.56 6.90
CA PRO A 38 4.95 25.35 5.73
C PRO A 38 5.41 24.74 4.39
N TRP A 39 6.65 24.25 4.33
CA TRP A 39 7.15 23.61 3.12
C TRP A 39 6.56 22.22 2.89
N ALA A 40 6.34 21.44 3.97
CA ALA A 40 5.64 20.16 3.89
C ALA A 40 4.22 20.35 3.35
N SER A 41 3.50 21.36 3.82
CA SER A 41 2.15 21.73 3.41
C SER A 41 2.08 22.09 1.92
N GLU A 42 2.99 22.93 1.44
CA GLU A 42 3.05 23.32 0.03
C GLU A 42 3.27 22.09 -0.89
N LEU A 43 4.19 21.20 -0.52
CA LEU A 43 4.44 19.98 -1.28
C LEU A 43 3.25 19.02 -1.22
N ALA A 44 2.65 18.83 -0.06
CA ALA A 44 1.46 18.00 0.11
C ALA A 44 0.28 18.50 -0.74
N LEU A 45 0.01 19.81 -0.74
CA LEU A 45 -1.04 20.42 -1.56
C LEU A 45 -0.81 20.19 -3.06
N LYS A 46 0.44 20.34 -3.54
CA LYS A 46 0.82 20.02 -4.93
C LYS A 46 0.61 18.53 -5.24
N ASN A 47 1.04 17.63 -4.36
CA ASN A 47 0.89 16.19 -4.52
C ASN A 47 -0.58 15.77 -4.61
N VAL A 48 -1.42 16.29 -3.70
CA VAL A 48 -2.86 15.97 -3.67
C VAL A 48 -3.60 16.58 -4.88
N THR A 49 -3.18 17.77 -5.33
CA THR A 49 -3.71 18.37 -6.56
C THR A 49 -3.41 17.50 -7.78
N ASP A 50 -2.19 17.01 -7.89
CA ASP A 50 -1.79 16.10 -8.97
C ASP A 50 -2.43 14.73 -8.85
N LEU A 51 -2.70 14.23 -7.63
CA LEU A 51 -3.51 13.02 -7.42
C LEU A 51 -4.91 13.14 -8.06
N CYS A 52 -5.56 14.30 -7.93
CA CYS A 52 -6.84 14.54 -8.60
C CYS A 52 -6.73 14.41 -10.13
N ARG A 53 -5.63 14.88 -10.72
CA ARG A 53 -5.37 14.78 -12.17
C ARG A 53 -5.14 13.33 -12.59
N VAL A 54 -4.38 12.57 -11.81
CA VAL A 54 -4.15 11.14 -12.07
C VAL A 54 -5.47 10.35 -12.03
N ILE A 55 -6.31 10.58 -11.00
CA ILE A 55 -7.61 9.89 -10.88
C ILE A 55 -8.53 10.25 -12.04
N GLU A 56 -8.55 11.51 -12.48
CA GLU A 56 -9.35 11.94 -13.64
C GLU A 56 -8.86 11.31 -14.94
N TRP A 57 -7.55 11.28 -15.16
CA TRP A 57 -6.93 10.60 -16.30
C TRP A 57 -7.27 9.10 -16.32
N ASN A 58 -7.21 8.44 -15.17
CA ASN A 58 -7.60 7.04 -15.01
C ASN A 58 -9.07 6.82 -15.40
N ASN A 59 -9.97 7.71 -14.99
CA ASN A 59 -11.39 7.64 -15.36
C ASN A 59 -11.57 7.70 -16.87
N HIS A 60 -10.91 8.64 -17.54
CA HIS A 60 -10.98 8.78 -18.99
C HIS A 60 -10.40 7.58 -19.75
N ARG A 61 -9.44 6.87 -19.17
CA ARG A 61 -8.79 5.68 -19.75
C ARG A 61 -9.44 4.36 -19.30
N GLY A 62 -10.50 4.41 -18.49
CA GLY A 62 -11.18 3.21 -17.99
C GLY A 62 -10.38 2.39 -17.00
N ILE A 63 -9.31 2.93 -16.41
CA ILE A 63 -8.49 2.27 -15.38
C ILE A 63 -9.25 2.26 -14.06
N LYS A 64 -9.48 1.08 -13.48
CA LYS A 64 -10.34 0.88 -12.32
C LYS A 64 -9.60 0.55 -11.03
N ALA A 65 -8.28 0.44 -11.04
CA ALA A 65 -7.46 0.22 -9.85
C ALA A 65 -6.20 1.09 -9.89
N PHE A 66 -5.92 1.77 -8.78
CA PHE A 66 -4.73 2.60 -8.64
C PHE A 66 -4.18 2.54 -7.21
N ARG A 67 -2.88 2.28 -7.08
CA ARG A 67 -2.15 2.36 -5.82
C ARG A 67 -1.56 3.76 -5.67
N ILE A 68 -2.08 4.54 -4.73
CA ILE A 68 -1.56 5.85 -4.40
C ILE A 68 -0.18 5.70 -3.75
N THR A 69 0.73 6.62 -4.04
CA THR A 69 2.05 6.63 -3.39
C THR A 69 1.93 6.88 -1.88
N SER A 70 2.67 6.13 -1.08
CA SER A 70 2.80 6.37 0.36
C SER A 70 3.54 7.67 0.71
N CYS A 71 4.24 8.26 -0.27
CA CYS A 71 4.94 9.54 -0.13
C CYS A 71 4.07 10.76 -0.48
N LEU A 72 2.74 10.62 -0.45
CA LEU A 72 1.81 11.72 -0.75
C LEU A 72 2.02 12.92 0.19
N PHE A 73 2.32 12.66 1.46
CA PHE A 73 2.63 13.65 2.49
C PHE A 73 4.10 13.52 2.91
N PRO A 74 4.97 14.50 2.56
CA PRO A 74 6.37 14.47 2.95
C PRO A 74 6.54 14.49 4.47
N TRP A 75 7.25 13.51 5.03
CA TRP A 75 7.43 13.37 6.49
C TRP A 75 6.12 13.24 7.29
N GLY A 76 5.09 12.66 6.69
CA GLY A 76 3.75 12.64 7.24
C GLY A 76 3.60 11.93 8.60
N SER A 77 4.56 11.09 9.01
CA SER A 77 4.61 10.48 10.35
C SER A 77 5.13 11.43 11.45
N GLU A 78 5.63 12.63 11.09
CA GLU A 78 6.23 13.58 12.03
C GLU A 78 5.24 14.69 12.48
N TYR A 79 4.01 14.68 11.96
CA TYR A 79 2.98 15.68 12.26
C TYR A 79 1.58 15.14 12.02
N GLU A 80 0.59 15.75 12.67
CA GLU A 80 -0.81 15.53 12.32
C GLU A 80 -1.18 16.37 11.09
N LEU A 81 -2.00 15.83 10.17
CA LEU A 81 -2.37 16.53 8.92
C LEU A 81 -3.00 17.89 9.17
N GLU A 82 -3.75 18.02 10.27
CA GLU A 82 -4.42 19.25 10.72
C GLU A 82 -3.45 20.38 11.11
N GLN A 83 -2.16 20.06 11.35
CA GLN A 83 -1.13 21.06 11.66
C GLN A 83 -0.57 21.76 10.41
N LEU A 84 -0.88 21.24 9.22
CA LEU A 84 -0.42 21.83 7.97
C LEU A 84 -1.13 23.17 7.71
N PRO A 85 -0.40 24.25 7.37
CA PRO A 85 -1.01 25.56 7.08
C PRO A 85 -2.10 25.53 5.99
N ASP A 86 -1.96 24.66 4.98
CA ASP A 86 -2.92 24.53 3.88
C ASP A 86 -3.91 23.38 4.09
N PHE A 87 -4.10 22.90 5.35
CA PHE A 87 -4.92 21.72 5.65
C PHE A 87 -6.33 21.78 5.04
N GLU A 88 -7.02 22.91 5.15
CA GLU A 88 -8.37 23.05 4.59
C GLU A 88 -8.41 22.85 3.07
N GLN A 89 -7.42 23.38 2.34
CA GLN A 89 -7.33 23.18 0.90
C GLN A 89 -6.97 21.73 0.56
N ILE A 90 -6.03 21.15 1.30
CA ILE A 90 -5.62 19.74 1.17
C ILE A 90 -6.83 18.81 1.40
N ALA A 91 -7.61 19.03 2.46
CA ALA A 91 -8.80 18.25 2.78
C ALA A 91 -9.86 18.36 1.67
N GLN A 92 -10.11 19.56 1.14
CA GLN A 92 -11.02 19.76 0.00
C GLN A 92 -10.55 19.02 -1.25
N MET A 93 -9.25 19.04 -1.55
CA MET A 93 -8.69 18.33 -2.70
C MET A 93 -8.74 16.82 -2.51
N LEU A 94 -8.45 16.29 -1.31
CA LEU A 94 -8.62 14.87 -0.97
C LEU A 94 -10.08 14.43 -1.14
N ALA A 95 -11.03 15.19 -0.60
CA ALA A 95 -12.46 14.92 -0.77
C ALA A 95 -12.88 14.92 -2.25
N ARG A 96 -12.33 15.84 -3.06
CA ARG A 96 -12.55 15.88 -4.51
C ARG A 96 -11.97 14.64 -5.20
N ALA A 97 -10.75 14.25 -4.87
CA ALA A 97 -10.10 13.05 -5.40
C ALA A 97 -10.93 11.80 -5.09
N GLY A 98 -11.37 11.64 -3.84
CA GLY A 98 -12.22 10.52 -3.41
C GLY A 98 -13.56 10.47 -4.15
N ARG A 99 -14.26 11.61 -4.32
CA ARG A 99 -15.50 11.67 -5.11
C ARG A 99 -15.26 11.21 -6.54
N ARG A 100 -14.25 11.73 -7.22
CA ARG A 100 -13.90 11.35 -8.60
C ARG A 100 -13.57 9.86 -8.74
N ALA A 101 -12.88 9.29 -7.76
CA ALA A 101 -12.58 7.88 -7.74
C ALA A 101 -13.86 7.03 -7.61
N ARG A 102 -14.76 7.39 -6.68
CA ARG A 102 -16.04 6.69 -6.51
C ARG A 102 -16.93 6.82 -7.75
N ASP A 103 -17.08 8.02 -8.30
CA ASP A 103 -17.88 8.28 -9.49
C ASP A 103 -17.37 7.49 -10.72
N GLY A 104 -16.05 7.34 -10.83
CA GLY A 104 -15.38 6.53 -11.84
C GLY A 104 -15.31 5.04 -11.54
N GLY A 105 -15.77 4.60 -10.37
CA GLY A 105 -15.65 3.21 -9.94
C GLY A 105 -14.20 2.74 -9.76
N GLN A 106 -13.28 3.67 -9.46
CA GLN A 106 -11.89 3.34 -9.18
C GLN A 106 -11.70 2.82 -7.77
N ARG A 107 -11.00 1.72 -7.64
CA ARG A 107 -10.46 1.19 -6.38
C ARG A 107 -9.12 1.84 -6.10
N LEU A 108 -9.02 2.55 -4.98
CA LEU A 108 -7.78 3.14 -4.51
C LEU A 108 -7.19 2.32 -3.37
N SER A 109 -5.86 2.26 -3.32
CA SER A 109 -5.13 1.57 -2.25
C SER A 109 -3.87 2.32 -1.87
N PHE A 110 -3.35 2.03 -0.68
CA PHE A 110 -1.99 2.39 -0.27
C PHE A 110 -1.13 1.14 -0.06
N HIS A 111 0.17 1.33 -0.17
CA HIS A 111 1.17 0.37 0.26
C HIS A 111 2.27 1.13 1.01
N PRO A 112 2.06 1.37 2.32
CA PRO A 112 3.07 2.01 3.17
C PRO A 112 4.43 1.32 3.06
N GLY A 113 5.50 2.09 3.26
CA GLY A 113 6.86 1.60 3.10
C GLY A 113 7.24 0.50 4.11
N PRO A 114 8.41 -0.15 3.90
CA PRO A 114 8.84 -1.32 4.68
C PRO A 114 9.20 -1.01 6.15
N PHE A 115 9.04 0.23 6.57
CA PHE A 115 9.29 0.68 7.94
C PHE A 115 8.11 0.43 8.88
N ASN A 116 6.97 0.01 8.35
CA ASN A 116 5.77 -0.38 9.11
C ASN A 116 5.95 -1.81 9.65
N ILE A 117 6.55 -1.93 10.84
CA ILE A 117 6.99 -3.20 11.41
C ILE A 117 6.23 -3.48 12.72
N LEU A 118 5.00 -3.98 12.61
CA LEU A 118 4.20 -4.36 13.77
C LEU A 118 4.72 -5.61 14.49
N THR A 119 5.64 -6.39 13.87
CA THR A 119 6.34 -7.51 14.51
C THR A 119 7.47 -7.07 15.45
N SER A 120 7.81 -5.77 15.48
CA SER A 120 8.98 -5.28 16.22
C SER A 120 8.86 -5.52 17.74
N PRO A 121 9.94 -6.00 18.41
CA PRO A 121 10.01 -6.02 19.86
C PRO A 121 10.33 -4.64 20.47
N LYS A 122 10.63 -3.63 19.63
CA LYS A 122 10.97 -2.26 20.05
C LYS A 122 9.73 -1.37 19.97
N GLU A 123 9.27 -0.86 21.09
CA GLU A 123 8.09 -0.01 21.22
C GLU A 123 8.12 1.20 20.27
N GLY A 124 9.21 1.96 20.25
CA GLY A 124 9.34 3.14 19.37
C GLY A 124 9.25 2.82 17.86
N VAL A 125 9.56 1.58 17.42
CA VAL A 125 9.35 1.16 16.02
C VAL A 125 7.86 0.92 15.76
N VAL A 126 7.16 0.32 16.73
CA VAL A 126 5.71 0.08 16.66
C VAL A 126 4.95 1.40 16.67
N GLU A 127 5.33 2.35 17.53
CA GLU A 127 4.75 3.70 17.59
C GLU A 127 4.89 4.45 16.26
N ASN A 128 6.07 4.38 15.63
CA ASN A 128 6.27 4.98 14.31
C ASN A 128 5.40 4.30 13.23
N SER A 129 5.22 2.99 13.32
CA SER A 129 4.31 2.26 12.44
C SER A 129 2.86 2.71 12.63
N TYR A 130 2.44 2.92 13.88
CA TYR A 130 1.10 3.47 14.17
C TYR A 130 0.91 4.84 13.52
N LYS A 131 1.83 5.78 13.73
CA LYS A 131 1.74 7.13 13.15
C LYS A 131 1.59 7.09 11.64
N ASP A 132 2.38 6.28 10.96
CA ASP A 132 2.32 6.16 9.50
C ASP A 132 1.02 5.50 9.02
N LEU A 133 0.58 4.42 9.65
CA LEU A 133 -0.67 3.73 9.31
C LEU A 133 -1.91 4.60 9.60
N GLU A 134 -1.95 5.29 10.74
CA GLU A 134 -3.04 6.21 11.09
C GLU A 134 -3.13 7.38 10.12
N MET A 135 -2.00 7.94 9.68
CA MET A 135 -1.97 8.95 8.63
C MET A 135 -2.63 8.42 7.34
N HIS A 136 -2.32 7.21 6.89
CA HIS A 136 -2.93 6.61 5.70
C HIS A 136 -4.44 6.38 5.88
N GLY A 137 -4.85 5.92 7.06
CA GLY A 137 -6.26 5.82 7.44
C GLY A 137 -6.98 7.16 7.38
N ARG A 138 -6.35 8.21 7.96
CA ARG A 138 -6.87 9.57 7.95
C ARG A 138 -7.01 10.15 6.55
N ILE A 139 -6.05 9.90 5.66
CA ILE A 139 -6.13 10.32 4.25
C ILE A 139 -7.37 9.70 3.58
N PHE A 140 -7.60 8.39 3.73
CA PHE A 140 -8.79 7.73 3.18
C PHE A 140 -10.10 8.27 3.78
N ASP A 141 -10.13 8.58 5.07
CA ASP A 141 -11.30 9.21 5.70
C ASP A 141 -11.58 10.59 5.11
N LEU A 142 -10.55 11.44 4.92
CA LEU A 142 -10.68 12.75 4.26
C LEU A 142 -11.13 12.62 2.79
N MET A 143 -10.73 11.57 2.11
CA MET A 143 -11.21 11.24 0.76
C MET A 143 -12.66 10.71 0.76
N GLY A 144 -13.25 10.39 1.93
CA GLY A 144 -14.56 9.77 2.04
C GLY A 144 -14.62 8.36 1.48
N MET A 145 -13.50 7.63 1.56
CA MET A 145 -13.45 6.23 1.13
C MET A 145 -14.05 5.32 2.21
N ALA A 146 -14.67 4.22 1.77
CA ALA A 146 -15.26 3.26 2.70
C ALA A 146 -14.23 2.69 3.69
N ARG A 147 -14.68 2.40 4.91
CA ARG A 147 -13.86 1.72 5.93
C ARG A 147 -14.01 0.22 5.76
N ASP A 148 -13.48 -0.28 4.66
CA ASP A 148 -13.45 -1.69 4.30
C ASP A 148 -12.24 -2.00 3.41
N HIS A 149 -12.02 -3.27 3.11
CA HIS A 149 -10.88 -3.72 2.30
C HIS A 149 -10.99 -3.37 0.80
N TRP A 150 -12.05 -2.68 0.37
CA TRP A 150 -12.08 -2.05 -0.96
C TRP A 150 -11.02 -0.95 -1.05
N SER A 151 -10.89 -0.15 0.01
CA SER A 151 -9.90 0.92 0.14
C SER A 151 -8.73 0.45 1.00
N LYS A 152 -8.00 -0.57 0.54
CA LYS A 152 -7.00 -1.26 1.34
C LYS A 152 -5.74 -0.43 1.65
N ILE A 153 -5.20 -0.63 2.84
CA ILE A 153 -3.84 -0.27 3.25
C ILE A 153 -3.07 -1.59 3.35
N ASN A 154 -2.12 -1.82 2.43
CA ASN A 154 -1.41 -3.09 2.33
C ASN A 154 -0.02 -2.98 2.94
N ILE A 155 0.39 -3.93 3.77
CA ILE A 155 1.73 -3.95 4.38
C ILE A 155 2.33 -5.35 4.36
N HIS A 156 3.66 -5.42 4.40
CA HIS A 156 4.36 -6.62 4.87
C HIS A 156 4.33 -6.65 6.38
N ILE A 157 4.27 -7.83 6.98
CA ILE A 157 4.17 -7.91 8.44
C ILE A 157 5.47 -7.57 9.18
N GLY A 158 6.60 -7.59 8.47
CA GLY A 158 7.90 -7.18 8.98
C GLY A 158 8.85 -8.35 9.28
N ALA A 159 9.89 -8.10 10.07
CA ALA A 159 10.94 -9.07 10.34
C ALA A 159 10.51 -10.15 11.36
N SER A 160 11.13 -11.33 11.24
CA SER A 160 10.89 -12.47 12.15
C SER A 160 11.67 -12.39 13.47
N TYR A 161 12.73 -11.59 13.53
CA TYR A 161 13.61 -11.46 14.71
C TYR A 161 14.13 -12.80 15.25
N GLY A 162 14.33 -13.79 14.37
CA GLY A 162 14.82 -15.12 14.72
C GLY A 162 13.73 -16.10 15.23
N ASP A 163 12.52 -15.62 15.48
CA ASP A 163 11.37 -16.40 15.93
C ASP A 163 10.09 -15.88 15.27
N ARG A 164 9.61 -16.62 14.26
CA ARG A 164 8.43 -16.23 13.48
C ARG A 164 7.15 -16.22 14.30
N ASP A 165 6.97 -17.21 15.17
CA ASP A 165 5.74 -17.35 15.95
C ASP A 165 5.59 -16.20 16.95
N SER A 166 6.66 -15.88 17.69
CA SER A 166 6.69 -14.73 18.57
C SER A 166 6.51 -13.41 17.82
N ALA A 167 7.02 -13.30 16.59
CA ALA A 167 6.82 -12.11 15.75
C ALA A 167 5.36 -11.97 15.29
N ILE A 168 4.71 -13.05 14.90
CA ILE A 168 3.28 -13.09 14.57
C ILE A 168 2.44 -12.71 15.79
N ASP A 169 2.77 -13.22 16.97
CA ASP A 169 2.08 -12.87 18.23
C ASP A 169 2.19 -11.39 18.56
N ARG A 170 3.37 -10.78 18.33
CA ARG A 170 3.54 -9.32 18.47
C ARG A 170 2.70 -8.57 17.46
N TRP A 171 2.71 -9.01 16.20
CA TRP A 171 1.91 -8.39 15.15
C TRP A 171 0.42 -8.38 15.50
N CYS A 172 -0.15 -9.53 15.90
CA CYS A 172 -1.55 -9.64 16.27
C CYS A 172 -1.90 -8.71 17.45
N ARG A 173 -1.05 -8.64 18.47
CA ARG A 173 -1.23 -7.77 19.61
C ARG A 173 -1.17 -6.29 19.24
N ASN A 174 -0.21 -5.91 18.39
CA ASN A 174 -0.05 -4.52 17.94
C ASN A 174 -1.13 -4.11 16.93
N PHE A 175 -1.66 -5.05 16.13
CA PHE A 175 -2.82 -4.79 15.27
C PHE A 175 -4.04 -4.31 16.06
N GLU A 176 -4.29 -4.88 17.25
CA GLU A 176 -5.42 -4.48 18.09
C GLU A 176 -5.32 -3.02 18.58
N GLY A 177 -4.12 -2.45 18.66
CA GLY A 177 -3.89 -1.05 19.01
C GLY A 177 -4.18 -0.04 17.89
N LEU A 178 -4.40 -0.49 16.64
CA LEU A 178 -4.75 0.38 15.53
C LEU A 178 -6.21 0.86 15.61
N SER A 179 -6.49 2.03 15.02
CA SER A 179 -7.85 2.55 14.91
C SER A 179 -8.74 1.69 14.00
N ASP A 180 -10.06 1.83 14.14
CA ASP A 180 -11.02 1.17 13.24
C ASP A 180 -10.84 1.61 11.78
N SER A 181 -10.40 2.86 11.56
CA SER A 181 -10.10 3.36 10.24
C SER A 181 -8.99 2.57 9.54
N VAL A 182 -7.98 2.15 10.28
CA VAL A 182 -6.86 1.35 9.77
C VAL A 182 -7.23 -0.13 9.75
N LYS A 183 -7.70 -0.69 10.87
CA LYS A 183 -8.03 -2.12 10.97
C LYS A 183 -8.99 -2.61 9.87
N SER A 184 -10.02 -1.84 9.59
CA SER A 184 -11.01 -2.20 8.56
C SER A 184 -10.47 -2.19 7.13
N ARG A 185 -9.31 -1.59 6.90
CA ARG A 185 -8.67 -1.45 5.59
C ARG A 185 -7.37 -2.24 5.45
N LEU A 186 -6.80 -2.70 6.57
CA LEU A 186 -5.47 -3.33 6.56
C LEU A 186 -5.51 -4.67 5.85
N THR A 187 -4.53 -4.88 4.98
CA THR A 187 -4.23 -6.16 4.35
C THR A 187 -2.76 -6.48 4.51
N VAL A 188 -2.40 -7.73 4.46
CA VAL A 188 -1.00 -8.18 4.53
C VAL A 188 -0.59 -8.86 3.24
N GLU A 189 0.71 -8.84 2.93
CA GLU A 189 1.28 -9.37 1.69
C GLU A 189 2.39 -10.35 1.99
N ASN A 190 2.49 -11.43 1.21
CA ASN A 190 3.60 -12.36 1.28
C ASN A 190 4.92 -11.69 0.90
N ASP A 191 6.01 -12.15 1.50
CA ASP A 191 7.34 -11.54 1.38
C ASP A 191 8.19 -12.17 0.27
N ASP A 192 9.17 -11.38 -0.18
CA ASP A 192 10.12 -11.68 -1.26
C ASP A 192 11.43 -12.35 -0.80
N ARG A 193 11.52 -12.75 0.47
CA ARG A 193 12.74 -13.33 1.07
C ARG A 193 12.46 -14.69 1.73
N PRO A 194 13.33 -15.71 1.55
CA PRO A 194 13.11 -17.05 2.10
C PRO A 194 13.00 -17.12 3.62
N ASN A 195 13.54 -16.15 4.34
CA ASN A 195 13.49 -16.11 5.80
C ASN A 195 12.29 -15.32 6.37
N LEU A 196 11.42 -14.76 5.52
CA LEU A 196 10.23 -14.03 5.91
C LEU A 196 8.96 -14.90 5.75
N TYR A 197 7.84 -14.34 5.33
CA TYR A 197 6.53 -14.98 5.47
C TYR A 197 5.91 -15.32 4.12
N SER A 198 5.59 -16.61 3.93
CA SER A 198 4.80 -17.07 2.80
C SER A 198 3.31 -16.76 2.97
N THR A 199 2.54 -16.89 1.90
CA THR A 199 1.07 -16.80 1.95
C THR A 199 0.48 -17.79 2.98
N LYS A 200 0.99 -19.04 3.03
CA LYS A 200 0.53 -20.05 4.00
C LYS A 200 0.79 -19.62 5.44
N MET A 201 1.99 -19.09 5.73
CA MET A 201 2.32 -18.58 7.07
C MET A 201 1.41 -17.41 7.48
N LEU A 202 1.10 -16.50 6.56
CA LEU A 202 0.15 -15.41 6.80
C LEU A 202 -1.28 -15.94 6.99
N TYR A 203 -1.69 -16.93 6.23
CA TYR A 203 -3.00 -17.55 6.35
C TYR A 203 -3.19 -18.19 7.73
N GLU A 204 -2.22 -19.00 8.19
CA GLU A 204 -2.28 -19.66 9.49
C GLU A 204 -2.09 -18.69 10.66
N GLY A 205 -1.12 -17.78 10.55
CA GLY A 205 -0.70 -16.91 11.66
C GLY A 205 -1.50 -15.62 11.79
N ILE A 206 -1.96 -15.04 10.68
CA ILE A 206 -2.64 -13.75 10.67
C ILE A 206 -4.14 -13.91 10.33
N TYR A 207 -4.47 -14.46 9.16
CA TYR A 207 -5.87 -14.52 8.73
C TYR A 207 -6.75 -15.33 9.68
N LYS A 208 -6.34 -16.54 10.08
CA LYS A 208 -7.12 -17.38 11.01
C LYS A 208 -7.32 -16.74 12.39
N ARG A 209 -6.46 -15.82 12.79
CA ARG A 209 -6.50 -15.19 14.11
C ARG A 209 -7.20 -13.83 14.09
N MET A 210 -6.95 -13.04 13.05
CA MET A 210 -7.34 -11.61 13.00
C MET A 210 -8.30 -11.30 11.86
N SER A 211 -8.59 -12.26 10.97
CA SER A 211 -9.41 -12.08 9.76
C SER A 211 -8.92 -10.98 8.82
N VAL A 212 -7.61 -10.70 8.82
CA VAL A 212 -6.99 -9.71 7.92
C VAL A 212 -6.72 -10.36 6.57
N PRO A 213 -7.24 -9.82 5.45
CA PRO A 213 -7.07 -10.41 4.13
C PRO A 213 -5.63 -10.36 3.63
N ILE A 214 -5.29 -11.32 2.78
CA ILE A 214 -3.96 -11.46 2.19
C ILE A 214 -4.00 -10.98 0.73
N VAL A 215 -3.06 -10.11 0.38
CA VAL A 215 -2.72 -9.76 -0.99
C VAL A 215 -1.62 -10.72 -1.45
N PHE A 216 -1.88 -11.49 -2.49
CA PHE A 216 -0.88 -12.36 -3.09
C PHE A 216 -0.01 -11.57 -4.07
N ASP A 217 1.31 -11.55 -3.85
CA ASP A 217 2.28 -11.07 -4.82
C ASP A 217 2.99 -12.25 -5.47
N SER A 218 2.87 -12.36 -6.79
CA SER A 218 3.40 -13.50 -7.56
C SER A 218 4.93 -13.52 -7.64
N LEU A 219 5.59 -12.35 -7.74
CA LEU A 219 7.05 -12.27 -7.73
C LEU A 219 7.61 -12.59 -6.35
N HIS A 220 6.98 -12.06 -5.30
CA HIS A 220 7.37 -12.36 -3.93
C HIS A 220 7.24 -13.86 -3.63
N HIS A 221 6.18 -14.50 -4.10
CA HIS A 221 6.03 -15.97 -3.96
C HIS A 221 7.17 -16.72 -4.65
N GLN A 222 7.62 -16.26 -5.84
CA GLN A 222 8.75 -16.89 -6.55
C GLN A 222 10.09 -16.70 -5.81
N CYS A 223 10.26 -15.63 -5.07
CA CYS A 223 11.51 -15.26 -4.37
C CYS A 223 11.51 -15.66 -2.90
N GLY A 224 10.35 -15.76 -2.28
CA GLY A 224 10.14 -16.02 -0.87
C GLY A 224 10.13 -17.51 -0.49
N PRO A 225 9.58 -17.86 0.68
CA PRO A 225 9.40 -19.25 1.06
C PRO A 225 8.38 -19.94 0.14
N GLN A 226 8.78 -21.09 -0.42
CA GLN A 226 7.95 -21.89 -1.32
C GLN A 226 7.46 -23.15 -0.60
N ASP A 227 6.61 -22.96 0.39
CA ASP A 227 6.03 -24.03 1.22
C ASP A 227 4.70 -24.59 0.69
N VAL A 228 4.15 -23.96 -0.35
CA VAL A 228 3.00 -24.39 -1.14
C VAL A 228 3.19 -23.99 -2.60
N SER A 229 2.43 -24.59 -3.52
CA SER A 229 2.45 -24.20 -4.93
C SER A 229 1.87 -22.79 -5.14
N HIS A 230 2.14 -22.18 -6.30
CA HIS A 230 1.58 -20.89 -6.69
C HIS A 230 0.05 -20.89 -6.66
N GLU A 231 -0.57 -21.95 -7.21
CA GLU A 231 -2.03 -22.10 -7.27
C GLU A 231 -2.64 -22.20 -5.86
N GLU A 232 -2.03 -23.00 -4.98
CA GLU A 232 -2.48 -23.13 -3.58
C GLU A 232 -2.33 -21.81 -2.83
N ALA A 233 -1.20 -21.11 -2.98
CA ALA A 233 -0.97 -19.81 -2.35
C ALA A 233 -1.98 -18.76 -2.82
N LEU A 234 -2.23 -18.69 -4.13
CA LEU A 234 -3.23 -17.78 -4.71
C LEU A 234 -4.64 -18.13 -4.18
N GLY A 235 -5.01 -19.41 -4.18
CA GLY A 235 -6.29 -19.90 -3.65
C GLY A 235 -6.49 -19.51 -2.18
N MET A 236 -5.48 -19.76 -1.33
CA MET A 236 -5.49 -19.33 0.08
C MET A 236 -5.69 -17.83 0.22
N ALA A 237 -4.95 -17.01 -0.53
CA ALA A 237 -5.06 -15.56 -0.45
C ALA A 237 -6.47 -15.08 -0.88
N VAL A 238 -7.01 -15.60 -1.98
CA VAL A 238 -8.36 -15.25 -2.48
C VAL A 238 -9.44 -15.58 -1.45
N GLU A 239 -9.35 -16.72 -0.78
CA GLU A 239 -10.31 -17.15 0.26
C GLU A 239 -10.39 -16.18 1.44
N THR A 240 -9.30 -15.45 1.74
CA THR A 240 -9.26 -14.52 2.88
C THR A 240 -10.12 -13.26 2.69
N TRP A 241 -10.53 -12.96 1.46
CA TRP A 241 -11.24 -11.71 1.18
C TRP A 241 -12.72 -11.77 1.57
N PRO A 242 -13.25 -10.70 2.17
CA PRO A 242 -14.66 -10.64 2.55
C PRO A 242 -15.58 -10.81 1.34
N LYS A 243 -16.70 -11.49 1.55
CA LYS A 243 -17.72 -11.67 0.51
C LYS A 243 -18.18 -10.32 -0.06
N GLY A 244 -18.17 -10.20 -1.38
CA GLY A 244 -18.55 -8.97 -2.08
C GLY A 244 -17.40 -8.00 -2.33
N ILE A 245 -16.24 -8.21 -1.73
CA ILE A 245 -15.01 -7.44 -2.02
C ILE A 245 -14.10 -8.30 -2.90
N ARG A 246 -13.86 -7.84 -4.13
CA ARG A 246 -12.98 -8.52 -5.07
C ARG A 246 -11.55 -8.59 -4.51
N PRO A 247 -10.89 -9.76 -4.51
CA PRO A 247 -9.49 -9.89 -4.15
C PRO A 247 -8.57 -8.99 -4.99
N VAL A 248 -7.44 -8.60 -4.42
CA VAL A 248 -6.35 -7.91 -5.13
C VAL A 248 -5.11 -8.78 -5.06
N CYS A 249 -4.45 -8.92 -6.20
CA CYS A 249 -3.13 -9.52 -6.31
C CYS A 249 -2.15 -8.47 -6.84
N HIS A 250 -0.89 -8.59 -6.47
CA HIS A 250 0.19 -7.87 -7.10
C HIS A 250 0.90 -8.80 -8.09
N HIS A 251 1.27 -8.26 -9.23
CA HIS A 251 2.01 -8.98 -10.24
C HIS A 251 3.08 -8.09 -10.83
N SER A 252 4.28 -8.62 -10.91
CA SER A 252 5.42 -8.02 -11.58
C SER A 252 6.38 -9.12 -12.01
N ASN A 253 7.35 -8.77 -12.85
CA ASN A 253 8.39 -9.68 -13.27
C ASN A 253 9.73 -9.29 -12.63
N SER A 254 10.66 -10.23 -12.54
CA SER A 254 11.99 -9.96 -12.00
C SER A 254 12.82 -9.11 -12.98
N ARG A 255 13.27 -7.93 -12.55
CA ARG A 255 14.13 -7.07 -13.35
C ARG A 255 15.44 -7.76 -13.73
N LEU A 256 16.04 -8.52 -12.80
CA LEU A 256 17.26 -9.26 -13.09
C LEU A 256 17.06 -10.29 -14.21
N LYS A 257 15.94 -11.01 -14.23
CA LYS A 257 15.67 -12.04 -15.25
C LYS A 257 15.40 -11.45 -16.64
N HIS A 258 14.68 -10.31 -16.70
CA HIS A 258 14.19 -9.77 -17.97
C HIS A 258 15.03 -8.62 -18.51
N GLU A 259 15.65 -7.83 -17.64
CA GLU A 259 16.42 -6.64 -18.01
C GLU A 259 17.92 -6.76 -17.68
N GLY A 260 18.32 -7.78 -16.91
CA GLY A 260 19.74 -7.99 -16.51
C GLY A 260 20.20 -7.03 -15.41
N GLU A 261 19.28 -6.33 -14.75
CA GLU A 261 19.58 -5.28 -13.75
C GLU A 261 18.96 -5.60 -12.38
N GLY A 262 19.53 -5.04 -11.32
CA GLY A 262 19.03 -5.17 -9.95
C GLY A 262 19.24 -6.56 -9.35
N THR A 263 18.30 -7.01 -8.52
CA THR A 263 18.29 -8.30 -7.85
C THR A 263 17.10 -9.15 -8.33
N ILE A 264 17.05 -10.44 -7.95
CA ILE A 264 16.01 -11.37 -8.38
C ILE A 264 14.59 -10.88 -7.99
N ASN A 265 14.49 -10.18 -6.85
CA ASN A 265 13.27 -9.60 -6.31
C ASN A 265 13.03 -8.13 -6.69
N SER A 266 13.89 -7.55 -7.54
CA SER A 266 13.63 -6.21 -8.09
C SER A 266 12.52 -6.28 -9.14
N HIS A 267 11.54 -5.40 -9.01
CA HIS A 267 10.38 -5.33 -9.91
C HIS A 267 10.74 -4.63 -11.22
N THR A 268 10.18 -5.11 -12.33
CA THR A 268 10.21 -4.44 -13.63
C THR A 268 9.14 -3.34 -13.68
N ASP A 269 9.35 -2.33 -14.54
CA ASP A 269 8.36 -1.30 -14.81
C ASP A 269 7.30 -1.77 -15.82
N TRP A 270 7.56 -2.85 -16.55
CA TRP A 270 6.70 -3.42 -17.58
C TRP A 270 6.40 -4.89 -17.30
N TYR A 271 5.28 -5.38 -17.83
CA TYR A 271 4.93 -6.81 -17.79
C TYR A 271 5.60 -7.53 -18.96
N TYR A 272 6.40 -8.55 -18.65
CA TYR A 272 7.03 -9.45 -19.62
C TYR A 272 6.29 -10.78 -19.73
N GLU A 273 5.68 -11.23 -18.65
CA GLU A 273 4.91 -12.45 -18.56
C GLU A 273 3.53 -12.17 -17.99
N PRO A 274 2.46 -12.82 -18.50
CA PRO A 274 1.11 -12.62 -17.99
C PRO A 274 0.96 -13.14 -16.56
N PHE A 275 0.00 -12.59 -15.83
CA PHE A 275 -0.45 -13.14 -14.55
C PHE A 275 -1.27 -14.41 -14.80
N GLU A 276 -0.81 -15.54 -14.28
CA GLU A 276 -1.54 -16.81 -14.33
C GLU A 276 -2.55 -16.87 -13.18
N ALA A 277 -3.80 -16.52 -13.50
CA ALA A 277 -4.95 -16.73 -12.64
C ALA A 277 -5.69 -17.99 -13.12
N HIS A 278 -5.43 -19.10 -12.50
CA HIS A 278 -6.11 -20.38 -12.77
C HIS A 278 -7.43 -20.52 -12.01
#